data_a4fb33c17c1d1906f5828562b5a5ebb7
#
_entry.id   a4fb33c17c1d1906f5828562b5a5ebb7
#
_cell.length_a   1.000
_cell.length_b   1.000
_cell.length_c   1.000
_cell.angle_alpha   90.00
_cell.angle_beta   90.00
_cell.angle_gamma   90.00
#
_symmetry.space_group_name_H-M   'P 1'
#
loop_
_entity.id
_entity.type
_entity.pdbx_description
1 polymer ?
#
loop_
_entity_poly.entity_id
_entity_poly.type
_entity_poly.pdbx_seq_one_letter_code
_entity_poly.pdbx_strand_id
1 'polypeptide(L)'
;MKQKLLLTGALAAGALALHAADQTQQDTRPNILFILSDDHTSQTWGVYGGILEQYAQTDNIRRIASEGAVLDNCFCTNSISTPSRAAILTGRYSHTNGVYTLEDTLDTAMPTFAKEFQKAGYHTGLVGKWHLKSQPQGFDYYSVFHDQGEYRDPTFKNSDEPWPGQRNFGERVRGFSTDIVAEKAIKWMKAQDKSKPFLMCCHFKATHEPYDFPERMRHLYDVVTFTEPENLLDWGPETNGRTFDGQPLEEMVRRWETASADPDKWWCRYPELPFSAKGLGKVAKRKAAYQKLIRDYLRCAATVDDNIGKLLDALDEMGIADNTIVVYVADQGYFLGEHGFFDKRMYYEEAARMPFVIRYPGHIPAGKRVKDLILNVDFASTLSDFAGVEAPEGAQGRSFKPILTGDTPKDWRKSIYYRYWTQHKIRPAHIGVRNDRYKLIFLYGDKLNMTGSEDYVSDPSWEFYDLQKDPKENHNAYGEKEYESVIREMKKEMMRLRKEVGDTDAGSARMAAILEREGLK
;
A
#
# COMPACT_ATOMS: atom_id res chain seq x y z
N MET A 1 -14.59 3.04 -103.67
CA MET A 1 -15.73 2.68 -102.84
C MET A 1 -15.25 2.05 -101.60
N LYS A 2 -15.12 2.74 -100.50
CA LYS A 2 -15.01 2.24 -99.15
C LYS A 2 -15.11 3.43 -98.20
N GLN A 3 -16.25 3.57 -97.55
CA GLN A 3 -16.49 4.58 -96.50
C GLN A 3 -15.75 4.22 -95.24
N LYS A 4 -15.05 5.19 -94.68
CA LYS A 4 -14.48 5.10 -93.36
C LYS A 4 -15.49 5.65 -92.34
N LEU A 5 -15.90 4.85 -91.40
CA LEU A 5 -16.63 5.28 -90.20
C LEU A 5 -15.61 5.61 -89.08
N LEU A 6 -15.68 6.86 -88.65
CA LEU A 6 -14.95 7.30 -87.47
C LEU A 6 -15.85 7.11 -86.25
N LEU A 7 -15.44 6.29 -85.27
CA LEU A 7 -16.05 6.22 -83.95
C LEU A 7 -15.19 7.04 -83.00
N THR A 8 -15.78 8.11 -82.49
CA THR A 8 -15.24 8.88 -81.37
C THR A 8 -15.60 8.22 -80.04
N GLY A 9 -14.63 7.66 -79.37
CA GLY A 9 -14.79 7.14 -78.02
C GLY A 9 -14.53 8.24 -77.01
N ALA A 10 -15.53 8.58 -76.21
CA ALA A 10 -15.38 9.46 -75.06
C ALA A 10 -14.79 8.68 -73.87
N LEU A 11 -13.60 9.05 -73.43
CA LEU A 11 -12.98 8.58 -72.15
C LEU A 11 -13.65 9.34 -71.02
N ALA A 12 -14.50 8.63 -70.25
CA ALA A 12 -14.92 9.07 -68.92
C ALA A 12 -13.86 8.71 -67.93
N ALA A 13 -13.07 9.68 -67.49
CA ALA A 13 -12.15 9.54 -66.34
C ALA A 13 -12.95 9.56 -65.02
N GLY A 14 -13.28 8.38 -64.51
CA GLY A 14 -13.81 8.23 -63.15
C GLY A 14 -12.71 8.50 -62.13
N ALA A 15 -12.77 9.63 -61.48
CA ALA A 15 -11.96 9.90 -60.29
C ALA A 15 -12.46 9.02 -59.15
N LEU A 16 -11.78 7.90 -58.87
CA LEU A 16 -11.90 7.17 -57.62
C LEU A 16 -11.27 8.04 -56.52
N ALA A 17 -12.10 8.77 -55.80
CA ALA A 17 -11.69 9.36 -54.53
C ALA A 17 -11.44 8.21 -53.55
N LEU A 18 -10.18 7.87 -53.34
CA LEU A 18 -9.74 7.08 -52.18
C LEU A 18 -10.05 7.89 -50.93
N HIS A 19 -11.17 7.59 -50.28
CA HIS A 19 -11.33 7.91 -48.88
C HIS A 19 -10.34 7.00 -48.12
N ALA A 20 -9.15 7.51 -47.84
CA ALA A 20 -8.33 7.00 -46.76
C ALA A 20 -9.12 7.25 -45.48
N ALA A 21 -9.92 6.27 -45.08
CA ALA A 21 -10.38 6.22 -43.71
C ALA A 21 -9.10 6.19 -42.88
N ASP A 22 -8.84 7.28 -42.20
CA ASP A 22 -7.85 7.37 -41.15
C ASP A 22 -8.33 6.40 -40.05
N GLN A 23 -7.98 5.14 -40.20
CA GLN A 23 -8.10 4.17 -39.11
C GLN A 23 -7.06 4.62 -38.11
N THR A 24 -7.46 5.51 -37.20
CA THR A 24 -6.71 5.71 -35.97
C THR A 24 -6.53 4.33 -35.33
N GLN A 25 -5.34 3.79 -35.47
CA GLN A 25 -5.01 2.47 -34.94
C GLN A 25 -5.29 2.55 -33.42
N GLN A 26 -6.31 1.83 -32.97
CA GLN A 26 -6.72 1.83 -31.57
C GLN A 26 -5.52 1.40 -30.74
N ASP A 27 -5.16 2.19 -29.74
CA ASP A 27 -4.06 1.87 -28.84
C ASP A 27 -4.42 0.57 -28.08
N THR A 28 -3.61 -0.46 -28.26
CA THR A 28 -3.85 -1.79 -27.67
C THR A 28 -3.22 -1.94 -26.28
N ARG A 29 -2.51 -0.92 -25.80
CA ARG A 29 -1.96 -0.94 -24.46
C ARG A 29 -3.07 -1.01 -23.41
N PRO A 30 -2.84 -1.68 -22.26
CA PRO A 30 -3.88 -1.84 -21.25
C PRO A 30 -4.22 -0.53 -20.54
N ASN A 31 -5.48 -0.39 -20.15
CA ASN A 31 -5.83 0.52 -19.07
C ASN A 31 -5.29 -0.01 -17.73
N ILE A 32 -5.09 0.88 -16.77
CA ILE A 32 -4.68 0.50 -15.43
C ILE A 32 -5.61 1.16 -14.40
N LEU A 33 -6.21 0.34 -13.56
CA LEU A 33 -6.92 0.75 -12.36
C LEU A 33 -6.09 0.32 -11.15
N PHE A 34 -5.41 1.27 -10.52
CA PHE A 34 -4.56 1.05 -9.35
C PHE A 34 -5.30 1.50 -8.09
N ILE A 35 -5.81 0.52 -7.32
CA ILE A 35 -6.59 0.76 -6.09
C ILE A 35 -5.64 0.61 -4.90
N LEU A 36 -5.47 1.67 -4.13
CA LEU A 36 -4.60 1.72 -2.95
C LEU A 36 -5.41 2.08 -1.71
N SER A 37 -5.43 1.20 -0.72
CA SER A 37 -5.99 1.48 0.60
C SER A 37 -4.92 1.88 1.61
N ASP A 38 -5.34 2.59 2.66
CA ASP A 38 -4.48 3.05 3.74
C ASP A 38 -4.65 2.13 4.96
N ASP A 39 -3.56 1.54 5.45
CA ASP A 39 -3.56 0.66 6.63
C ASP A 39 -4.42 -0.62 6.48
N HIS A 40 -4.70 -1.10 5.27
CA HIS A 40 -5.54 -2.27 5.07
C HIS A 40 -4.70 -3.56 5.08
N THR A 41 -4.74 -4.27 6.20
CA THR A 41 -3.95 -5.50 6.38
C THR A 41 -4.51 -6.70 5.60
N SER A 42 -3.62 -7.57 5.14
CA SER A 42 -3.99 -8.83 4.47
C SER A 42 -4.87 -9.74 5.32
N GLN A 43 -4.81 -9.64 6.64
CA GLN A 43 -5.56 -10.47 7.60
C GLN A 43 -7.08 -10.31 7.50
N THR A 44 -7.55 -9.19 6.97
CA THR A 44 -8.98 -8.89 6.78
C THR A 44 -9.47 -9.17 5.36
N TRP A 45 -8.61 -9.72 4.52
CA TRP A 45 -8.98 -10.23 3.22
C TRP A 45 -9.02 -11.76 3.25
N GLY A 46 -10.19 -12.37 3.13
CA GLY A 46 -10.37 -13.83 3.18
C GLY A 46 -9.55 -14.61 2.14
N VAL A 47 -9.06 -13.95 1.09
CA VAL A 47 -8.16 -14.57 0.09
C VAL A 47 -6.78 -14.91 0.64
N TYR A 48 -6.41 -14.40 1.80
CA TYR A 48 -5.15 -14.72 2.50
C TYR A 48 -5.32 -15.75 3.64
N GLY A 49 -6.56 -16.11 3.97
CA GLY A 49 -6.85 -16.96 5.12
C GLY A 49 -6.70 -16.22 6.46
N GLY A 50 -6.53 -16.99 7.52
CA GLY A 50 -6.33 -16.47 8.88
C GLY A 50 -7.59 -16.43 9.73
N ILE A 51 -7.43 -16.00 10.99
CA ILE A 51 -8.50 -16.06 12.00
C ILE A 51 -9.71 -15.17 11.70
N LEU A 52 -9.51 -14.13 10.88
CA LEU A 52 -10.55 -13.18 10.51
C LEU A 52 -11.25 -13.53 9.18
N GLU A 53 -10.81 -14.57 8.44
CA GLU A 53 -11.36 -14.94 7.14
C GLU A 53 -12.89 -15.14 7.18
N GLN A 54 -13.38 -15.84 8.20
CA GLN A 54 -14.79 -16.15 8.33
C GLN A 54 -15.70 -14.93 8.56
N TYR A 55 -15.12 -13.80 8.95
CA TYR A 55 -15.87 -12.55 9.21
C TYR A 55 -15.73 -11.55 8.07
N ALA A 56 -14.71 -11.66 7.25
CA ALA A 56 -14.39 -10.67 6.23
C ALA A 56 -15.42 -10.65 5.09
N GLN A 57 -15.89 -9.45 4.73
CA GLN A 57 -16.69 -9.24 3.52
C GLN A 57 -15.71 -9.09 2.35
N THR A 58 -15.65 -10.07 1.45
CA THR A 58 -14.57 -10.15 0.45
C THR A 58 -15.03 -10.65 -0.92
N ASP A 59 -16.31 -10.46 -1.24
CA ASP A 59 -16.88 -10.97 -2.49
C ASP A 59 -16.24 -10.32 -3.73
N ASN A 60 -15.92 -9.04 -3.65
CA ASN A 60 -15.40 -8.29 -4.79
C ASN A 60 -13.89 -8.42 -4.94
N ILE A 61 -13.12 -8.46 -3.85
CA ILE A 61 -11.68 -8.77 -3.94
C ILE A 61 -11.45 -10.19 -4.49
N ARG A 62 -12.36 -11.13 -4.21
CA ARG A 62 -12.32 -12.49 -4.77
C ARG A 62 -12.51 -12.50 -6.28
N ARG A 63 -13.26 -11.56 -6.88
CA ARG A 63 -13.36 -11.41 -8.35
C ARG A 63 -11.98 -11.12 -8.94
N ILE A 64 -11.20 -10.21 -8.34
CA ILE A 64 -9.83 -9.92 -8.79
C ILE A 64 -8.94 -11.14 -8.59
N ALA A 65 -8.98 -11.78 -7.41
CA ALA A 65 -8.14 -12.91 -7.06
C ALA A 65 -8.39 -14.16 -7.92
N SER A 66 -9.67 -14.48 -8.19
CA SER A 66 -10.04 -15.66 -8.98
C SER A 66 -9.72 -15.54 -10.46
N GLU A 67 -9.71 -14.32 -11.00
CA GLU A 67 -9.40 -14.04 -12.40
C GLU A 67 -7.93 -13.60 -12.62
N GLY A 68 -7.12 -13.58 -11.56
CA GLY A 68 -5.76 -13.11 -11.60
C GLY A 68 -4.84 -13.78 -10.58
N ALA A 69 -4.03 -12.99 -9.89
CA ALA A 69 -3.03 -13.49 -8.95
C ALA A 69 -3.12 -12.81 -7.57
N VAL A 70 -2.79 -13.59 -6.53
CA VAL A 70 -2.60 -13.12 -5.15
C VAL A 70 -1.14 -13.29 -4.77
N LEU A 71 -0.51 -12.23 -4.23
CA LEU A 71 0.86 -12.27 -3.75
C LEU A 71 0.86 -12.53 -2.24
N ASP A 72 1.43 -13.67 -1.84
CA ASP A 72 1.50 -14.07 -0.43
C ASP A 72 2.59 -13.33 0.36
N ASN A 73 3.66 -12.93 -0.34
CA ASN A 73 4.86 -12.34 0.24
C ASN A 73 5.19 -10.98 -0.41
N CYS A 74 4.24 -10.05 -0.33
CA CYS A 74 4.42 -8.66 -0.73
C CYS A 74 4.69 -7.78 0.50
N PHE A 75 5.79 -7.01 0.49
CA PHE A 75 6.25 -6.24 1.64
C PHE A 75 6.51 -4.78 1.29
N CYS A 76 6.27 -3.88 2.25
CA CYS A 76 6.74 -2.51 2.16
C CYS A 76 8.19 -2.39 2.65
N THR A 77 8.90 -1.40 2.15
CA THR A 77 10.29 -1.11 2.53
C THR A 77 10.41 -0.20 3.75
N ASN A 78 9.31 0.45 4.13
CA ASN A 78 9.16 1.29 5.32
C ASN A 78 7.67 1.35 5.66
N SER A 79 7.28 0.74 6.79
CA SER A 79 5.87 0.52 7.15
C SER A 79 5.22 1.76 7.76
N ILE A 80 5.12 2.82 6.97
CA ILE A 80 4.42 4.06 7.30
C ILE A 80 3.99 4.77 6.00
N SER A 81 2.79 5.34 5.99
CA SER A 81 2.07 5.76 4.78
C SER A 81 2.87 6.66 3.83
N THR A 82 3.40 7.81 4.30
CA THR A 82 4.09 8.77 3.41
C THR A 82 5.32 8.14 2.73
N PRO A 83 6.26 7.49 3.45
CA PRO A 83 7.39 6.80 2.83
C PRO A 83 6.99 5.64 1.91
N SER A 84 6.00 4.82 2.30
CA SER A 84 5.56 3.70 1.47
C SER A 84 4.91 4.19 0.17
N ARG A 85 4.05 5.20 0.22
CA ARG A 85 3.45 5.81 -0.97
C ARG A 85 4.50 6.42 -1.90
N ALA A 86 5.52 7.09 -1.34
CA ALA A 86 6.66 7.58 -2.13
C ALA A 86 7.43 6.42 -2.79
N ALA A 87 7.66 5.32 -2.08
CA ALA A 87 8.33 4.14 -2.62
C ALA A 87 7.53 3.49 -3.76
N ILE A 88 6.19 3.36 -3.61
CA ILE A 88 5.29 2.85 -4.65
C ILE A 88 5.37 3.69 -5.93
N LEU A 89 5.30 5.02 -5.79
CA LEU A 89 5.28 5.92 -6.95
C LEU A 89 6.61 6.00 -7.69
N THR A 90 7.72 6.01 -6.94
CA THR A 90 9.06 6.27 -7.49
C THR A 90 9.84 5.00 -7.84
N GLY A 91 9.42 3.84 -7.29
CA GLY A 91 10.22 2.62 -7.36
C GLY A 91 11.52 2.68 -6.56
N ARG A 92 11.64 3.61 -5.57
CA ARG A 92 12.87 3.87 -4.82
C ARG A 92 12.67 3.74 -3.31
N TYR A 93 13.70 3.27 -2.62
CA TYR A 93 13.73 3.27 -1.15
C TYR A 93 13.74 4.69 -0.58
N SER A 94 13.33 4.85 0.68
CA SER A 94 13.23 6.14 1.37
C SER A 94 14.50 6.99 1.30
N HIS A 95 15.67 6.39 1.46
CA HIS A 95 16.96 7.08 1.41
C HIS A 95 17.35 7.55 -0.01
N THR A 96 16.68 7.07 -1.04
CA THR A 96 16.91 7.46 -2.44
C THR A 96 15.82 8.42 -2.96
N ASN A 97 14.58 8.30 -2.45
CA ASN A 97 13.49 9.22 -2.83
C ASN A 97 13.35 10.43 -1.89
N GLY A 98 14.11 10.45 -0.77
CA GLY A 98 14.11 11.56 0.19
C GLY A 98 12.95 11.61 1.17
N VAL A 99 12.07 10.60 1.17
CA VAL A 99 10.90 10.54 2.06
C VAL A 99 11.11 9.45 3.10
N TYR A 100 11.57 9.83 4.28
CA TYR A 100 11.95 8.93 5.37
C TYR A 100 10.84 8.75 6.39
N THR A 101 10.10 9.83 6.67
CA THR A 101 9.14 9.94 7.77
C THR A 101 7.81 10.54 7.30
N LEU A 102 6.82 10.62 8.19
CA LEU A 102 5.54 11.30 7.92
C LEU A 102 5.72 12.81 7.69
N GLU A 103 6.83 13.39 8.17
CA GLU A 103 7.06 14.84 8.09
C GLU A 103 7.66 15.27 6.76
N ASP A 104 8.19 14.34 5.98
CA ASP A 104 8.86 14.63 4.72
C ASP A 104 7.87 14.88 3.57
N THR A 105 8.35 15.58 2.57
CA THR A 105 7.60 15.94 1.36
C THR A 105 8.26 15.32 0.14
N LEU A 106 7.49 14.66 -0.72
CA LEU A 106 8.03 14.16 -1.98
C LEU A 106 8.40 15.34 -2.89
N ASP A 107 9.64 15.35 -3.38
CA ASP A 107 10.08 16.34 -4.37
C ASP A 107 9.24 16.24 -5.65
N THR A 108 8.67 17.36 -6.09
CA THR A 108 7.89 17.42 -7.33
C THR A 108 8.71 17.11 -8.59
N ALA A 109 10.04 17.23 -8.54
CA ALA A 109 10.93 16.83 -9.63
C ALA A 109 11.16 15.32 -9.70
N MET A 110 10.94 14.58 -8.60
CA MET A 110 11.20 13.14 -8.53
C MET A 110 10.50 12.37 -9.66
N PRO A 111 11.22 11.50 -10.40
CA PRO A 111 10.60 10.59 -11.36
C PRO A 111 9.59 9.64 -10.69
N THR A 112 8.41 9.50 -11.27
CA THR A 112 7.33 8.63 -10.79
C THR A 112 6.70 7.87 -11.96
N PHE A 113 6.11 6.71 -11.71
CA PHE A 113 5.44 5.99 -12.78
C PHE A 113 4.31 6.83 -13.41
N ALA A 114 3.59 7.65 -12.64
CA ALA A 114 2.55 8.51 -13.17
C ALA A 114 3.08 9.49 -14.24
N LYS A 115 4.26 10.09 -14.01
CA LYS A 115 4.92 10.96 -15.00
C LYS A 115 5.30 10.21 -16.27
N GLU A 116 5.82 8.99 -16.12
CA GLU A 116 6.22 8.20 -17.30
C GLU A 116 5.00 7.75 -18.10
N PHE A 117 3.91 7.37 -17.44
CA PHE A 117 2.64 7.07 -18.13
C PHE A 117 2.06 8.30 -18.85
N GLN A 118 2.08 9.47 -18.23
CA GLN A 118 1.64 10.71 -18.86
C GLN A 118 2.48 11.04 -20.10
N LYS A 119 3.82 10.94 -20.01
CA LYS A 119 4.73 11.12 -21.16
C LYS A 119 4.44 10.11 -22.28
N ALA A 120 4.08 8.88 -21.93
CA ALA A 120 3.71 7.84 -22.89
C ALA A 120 2.32 8.02 -23.52
N GLY A 121 1.60 9.10 -23.18
CA GLY A 121 0.32 9.45 -23.76
C GLY A 121 -0.90 8.78 -23.13
N TYR A 122 -0.76 8.21 -21.94
CA TYR A 122 -1.90 7.78 -21.12
C TYR A 122 -2.69 8.98 -20.61
N HIS A 123 -4.01 8.85 -20.50
CA HIS A 123 -4.79 9.72 -19.64
C HIS A 123 -4.52 9.33 -18.19
N THR A 124 -4.14 10.27 -17.35
CA THR A 124 -3.71 9.98 -15.98
C THR A 124 -4.59 10.68 -14.95
N GLY A 125 -5.17 9.90 -14.04
CA GLY A 125 -6.06 10.37 -12.98
C GLY A 125 -5.67 9.88 -11.59
N LEU A 126 -5.89 10.73 -10.57
CA LEU A 126 -5.69 10.40 -9.16
C LEU A 126 -6.87 10.90 -8.34
N VAL A 127 -7.49 10.02 -7.56
CA VAL A 127 -8.58 10.39 -6.64
C VAL A 127 -8.31 9.84 -5.25
N GLY A 128 -8.53 10.66 -4.21
CA GLY A 128 -8.50 10.25 -2.81
C GLY A 128 -7.22 10.61 -2.07
N LYS A 129 -6.65 9.69 -1.28
CA LYS A 129 -5.52 9.99 -0.40
C LYS A 129 -4.19 10.10 -1.16
N TRP A 130 -3.60 11.30 -1.17
CA TRP A 130 -2.26 11.57 -1.70
C TRP A 130 -1.18 11.40 -0.62
N HIS A 131 -1.25 12.19 0.43
CA HIS A 131 -0.43 12.16 1.64
C HIS A 131 1.09 12.29 1.41
N LEU A 132 1.51 12.98 0.32
CA LEU A 132 2.92 13.25 0.02
C LEU A 132 3.27 14.74 0.14
N LYS A 133 2.35 15.55 0.65
CA LYS A 133 2.46 17.00 0.94
C LYS A 133 2.71 17.90 -0.28
N SER A 134 3.47 17.46 -1.28
CA SER A 134 3.65 18.19 -2.55
C SER A 134 2.44 18.07 -3.46
N GLN A 135 2.36 18.95 -4.45
CA GLN A 135 1.37 18.85 -5.51
C GLN A 135 1.56 17.55 -6.32
N PRO A 136 0.48 16.78 -6.56
CA PRO A 136 0.55 15.61 -7.44
C PRO A 136 1.08 15.99 -8.83
N GLN A 137 2.09 15.27 -9.29
CA GLN A 137 2.71 15.46 -10.61
C GLN A 137 2.55 14.21 -11.47
N GLY A 138 2.40 14.39 -12.80
CA GLY A 138 2.20 13.29 -13.73
C GLY A 138 0.74 12.85 -13.86
N PHE A 139 -0.20 13.66 -13.36
CA PHE A 139 -1.63 13.44 -13.48
C PHE A 139 -2.30 14.59 -14.24
N ASP A 140 -3.09 14.26 -15.27
CA ASP A 140 -3.91 15.22 -16.00
C ASP A 140 -5.09 15.71 -15.15
N TYR A 141 -5.54 14.84 -14.24
CA TYR A 141 -6.60 15.11 -13.29
C TYR A 141 -6.24 14.57 -11.91
N TYR A 142 -6.47 15.36 -10.87
CA TYR A 142 -6.51 14.86 -9.51
C TYR A 142 -7.60 15.52 -8.68
N SER A 143 -8.15 14.75 -7.76
CA SER A 143 -9.07 15.21 -6.71
C SER A 143 -8.66 14.52 -5.42
N VAL A 144 -7.84 15.18 -4.59
CA VAL A 144 -7.13 14.55 -3.47
C VAL A 144 -7.48 15.17 -2.13
N PHE A 145 -7.46 14.36 -1.09
CA PHE A 145 -7.62 14.85 0.28
C PHE A 145 -6.47 15.77 0.68
N HIS A 146 -6.78 16.71 1.56
CA HIS A 146 -5.76 17.38 2.33
C HIS A 146 -5.25 16.42 3.42
N ASP A 147 -3.93 16.21 3.47
CA ASP A 147 -3.27 15.36 4.47
C ASP A 147 -3.94 13.96 4.60
N GLN A 148 -4.43 13.58 5.78
CA GLN A 148 -5.09 12.30 6.05
C GLN A 148 -6.51 12.20 5.48
N GLY A 149 -7.17 13.32 5.19
CA GLY A 149 -8.57 13.38 4.79
C GLY A 149 -9.56 13.02 5.93
N GLU A 150 -10.82 13.31 5.69
CA GLU A 150 -11.93 12.96 6.56
C GLU A 150 -12.74 11.80 5.98
N TYR A 151 -13.38 10.98 6.84
CA TYR A 151 -14.31 9.95 6.38
C TYR A 151 -15.66 10.52 5.95
N ARG A 152 -16.14 11.54 6.69
CA ARG A 152 -17.44 12.17 6.44
C ARG A 152 -17.27 13.57 5.89
N ASP A 153 -17.99 13.87 4.82
CA ASP A 153 -17.97 15.16 4.14
C ASP A 153 -16.55 15.67 3.86
N PRO A 154 -15.71 14.85 3.19
CA PRO A 154 -14.30 15.16 2.98
C PRO A 154 -14.10 16.41 2.12
N THR A 155 -12.98 17.10 2.34
CA THR A 155 -12.52 18.20 1.50
C THR A 155 -11.49 17.72 0.49
N PHE A 156 -11.72 18.00 -0.79
CA PHE A 156 -10.84 17.65 -1.90
C PHE A 156 -10.12 18.89 -2.44
N LYS A 157 -8.86 18.72 -2.79
CA LYS A 157 -8.08 19.62 -3.63
C LYS A 157 -8.08 19.09 -5.05
N ASN A 158 -8.54 19.90 -5.99
CA ASN A 158 -8.69 19.53 -7.38
C ASN A 158 -7.55 20.08 -8.25
N SER A 159 -7.31 19.48 -9.40
CA SER A 159 -6.20 19.84 -10.31
C SER A 159 -6.32 21.23 -10.93
N ASP A 160 -7.52 21.79 -10.97
CA ASP A 160 -7.83 23.15 -11.46
C ASP A 160 -7.70 24.25 -10.38
N GLU A 161 -7.32 23.87 -9.16
CA GLU A 161 -7.16 24.79 -8.03
C GLU A 161 -5.68 25.03 -7.71
N PRO A 162 -5.32 26.25 -7.20
CA PRO A 162 -3.94 26.54 -6.79
C PRO A 162 -3.43 25.61 -5.67
N TRP A 163 -2.19 25.23 -5.73
CA TRP A 163 -1.47 24.48 -4.70
C TRP A 163 -0.37 25.36 -4.05
N PRO A 164 -0.04 25.25 -2.77
CA PRO A 164 -0.73 24.49 -1.73
C PRO A 164 -1.95 25.26 -1.22
N GLY A 165 -3.10 24.64 -1.17
CA GLY A 165 -4.23 25.21 -0.46
C GLY A 165 -4.02 25.14 1.07
N GLN A 166 -4.70 26.00 1.81
CA GLN A 166 -4.81 25.87 3.27
C GLN A 166 -5.59 24.61 3.62
N ARG A 167 -5.53 24.17 4.90
CA ARG A 167 -6.18 22.92 5.35
C ARG A 167 -7.65 22.81 4.94
N ASN A 168 -8.38 23.91 4.93
CA ASN A 168 -9.80 23.95 4.56
C ASN A 168 -10.04 24.48 3.13
N PHE A 169 -8.99 24.55 2.31
CA PHE A 169 -9.09 24.98 0.93
C PHE A 169 -9.43 23.77 0.03
N GLY A 170 -10.42 23.94 -0.84
CA GLY A 170 -10.88 22.92 -1.75
C GLY A 170 -12.40 22.71 -1.70
N GLU A 171 -12.88 21.73 -2.46
CA GLU A 171 -14.29 21.36 -2.55
C GLU A 171 -14.67 20.42 -1.40
N ARG A 172 -15.58 20.85 -0.52
CA ARG A 172 -16.19 19.97 0.48
C ARG A 172 -17.33 19.18 -0.16
N VAL A 173 -17.23 17.86 -0.18
CA VAL A 173 -18.23 16.97 -0.78
C VAL A 173 -18.99 16.23 0.31
N ARG A 174 -20.32 16.37 0.31
CA ARG A 174 -21.18 15.68 1.30
C ARG A 174 -21.22 14.18 1.00
N GLY A 175 -21.01 13.37 2.03
CA GLY A 175 -21.12 11.92 1.96
C GLY A 175 -19.95 11.20 2.63
N PHE A 176 -19.78 9.93 2.31
CA PHE A 176 -18.73 9.08 2.88
C PHE A 176 -17.54 8.96 1.92
N SER A 177 -16.33 9.22 2.39
CA SER A 177 -15.14 9.40 1.54
C SER A 177 -14.83 8.22 0.65
N THR A 178 -14.99 6.97 1.13
CA THR A 178 -14.70 5.77 0.33
C THR A 178 -15.65 5.67 -0.86
N ASP A 179 -16.94 5.97 -0.67
CA ASP A 179 -17.93 6.00 -1.75
C ASP A 179 -17.63 7.11 -2.75
N ILE A 180 -17.37 8.33 -2.25
CA ILE A 180 -17.08 9.51 -3.09
C ILE A 180 -15.83 9.28 -3.96
N VAL A 181 -14.78 8.68 -3.40
CA VAL A 181 -13.54 8.37 -4.13
C VAL A 181 -13.82 7.40 -5.28
N ALA A 182 -14.56 6.32 -5.03
CA ALA A 182 -14.93 5.37 -6.08
C ALA A 182 -15.82 6.04 -7.16
N GLU A 183 -16.82 6.81 -6.75
CA GLU A 183 -17.72 7.54 -7.67
C GLU A 183 -16.96 8.54 -8.55
N LYS A 184 -16.05 9.34 -7.97
CA LYS A 184 -15.19 10.27 -8.74
C LYS A 184 -14.29 9.52 -9.72
N ALA A 185 -13.68 8.40 -9.30
CA ALA A 185 -12.84 7.58 -10.18
C ALA A 185 -13.65 6.99 -11.35
N ILE A 186 -14.83 6.43 -11.07
CA ILE A 186 -15.73 5.88 -12.10
C ILE A 186 -16.18 6.98 -13.09
N LYS A 187 -16.60 8.14 -12.56
CA LYS A 187 -17.01 9.28 -13.39
C LYS A 187 -15.87 9.72 -14.31
N TRP A 188 -14.67 9.81 -13.78
CA TRP A 188 -13.50 10.20 -14.57
C TRP A 188 -13.18 9.15 -15.65
N MET A 189 -13.13 7.86 -15.31
CA MET A 189 -12.85 6.78 -16.27
C MET A 189 -13.87 6.78 -17.42
N LYS A 190 -15.17 6.92 -17.11
CA LYS A 190 -16.25 6.97 -18.11
C LYS A 190 -16.15 8.18 -19.05
N ALA A 191 -15.49 9.26 -18.63
CA ALA A 191 -15.34 10.48 -19.43
C ALA A 191 -14.11 10.47 -20.36
N GLN A 192 -13.24 9.46 -20.28
CA GLN A 192 -12.02 9.42 -21.08
C GLN A 192 -12.30 9.05 -22.54
N ASP A 193 -11.47 9.59 -23.44
CA ASP A 193 -11.42 9.18 -24.83
C ASP A 193 -10.97 7.71 -24.94
N LYS A 194 -11.81 6.87 -25.51
CA LYS A 194 -11.56 5.44 -25.68
C LYS A 194 -10.44 5.11 -26.67
N SER A 195 -9.93 6.09 -27.42
CA SER A 195 -8.81 5.89 -28.34
C SER A 195 -7.46 5.79 -27.65
N LYS A 196 -7.37 6.18 -26.36
CA LYS A 196 -6.16 6.15 -25.56
C LYS A 196 -6.38 5.36 -24.25
N PRO A 197 -5.36 4.66 -23.76
CA PRO A 197 -5.45 4.01 -22.48
C PRO A 197 -5.39 5.03 -21.33
N PHE A 198 -5.88 4.63 -20.17
CA PHE A 198 -5.79 5.42 -18.94
C PHE A 198 -5.05 4.72 -17.82
N LEU A 199 -4.48 5.53 -16.93
CA LEU A 199 -4.03 5.15 -15.59
C LEU A 199 -4.91 5.88 -14.58
N MET A 200 -5.74 5.14 -13.83
CA MET A 200 -6.51 5.67 -12.70
C MET A 200 -5.92 5.16 -11.38
N CYS A 201 -5.41 6.07 -10.56
CA CYS A 201 -5.01 5.82 -9.17
C CYS A 201 -6.20 6.17 -8.25
N CYS A 202 -6.87 5.15 -7.73
CA CYS A 202 -8.01 5.25 -6.80
C CYS A 202 -7.54 4.94 -5.38
N HIS A 203 -7.32 5.97 -4.55
CA HIS A 203 -6.65 5.85 -3.25
C HIS A 203 -7.63 6.10 -2.09
N PHE A 204 -8.04 5.04 -1.41
CA PHE A 204 -8.92 5.13 -0.26
C PHE A 204 -8.17 5.58 1.01
N LYS A 205 -8.86 6.34 1.88
CA LYS A 205 -8.46 6.57 3.26
C LYS A 205 -8.68 5.33 4.13
N ALA A 206 -9.67 4.53 3.81
CA ALA A 206 -9.98 3.31 4.55
C ALA A 206 -8.84 2.28 4.38
N THR A 207 -8.43 1.61 5.43
CA THR A 207 -9.07 1.45 6.72
C THR A 207 -8.40 2.23 7.87
N HIS A 208 -7.66 3.28 7.58
CA HIS A 208 -6.92 4.07 8.58
C HIS A 208 -7.81 4.53 9.75
N GLU A 209 -7.21 4.67 10.94
CA GLU A 209 -7.87 5.28 12.11
C GLU A 209 -8.61 6.58 11.72
N PRO A 210 -9.86 6.80 12.15
CA PRO A 210 -10.60 6.16 13.24
C PRO A 210 -11.45 4.94 12.86
N TYR A 211 -11.23 4.28 11.72
CA TYR A 211 -11.97 3.09 11.26
C TYR A 211 -13.47 3.37 11.07
N ASP A 212 -13.82 4.58 10.64
CA ASP A 212 -15.22 4.97 10.46
C ASP A 212 -15.83 4.27 9.23
N PHE A 213 -17.14 4.10 9.26
CA PHE A 213 -17.91 3.37 8.25
C PHE A 213 -19.25 4.07 7.99
N PRO A 214 -19.85 3.90 6.80
CA PRO A 214 -21.15 4.46 6.48
C PRO A 214 -22.28 3.72 7.22
N GLU A 215 -23.43 4.36 7.34
CA GLU A 215 -24.58 3.86 8.08
C GLU A 215 -25.02 2.45 7.65
N ARG A 216 -24.92 2.12 6.35
CA ARG A 216 -25.26 0.78 5.83
C ARG A 216 -24.39 -0.36 6.40
N MET A 217 -23.22 -0.06 6.96
CA MET A 217 -22.32 -1.04 7.57
C MET A 217 -22.48 -1.14 9.09
N ARG A 218 -23.29 -0.25 9.72
CA ARG A 218 -23.41 -0.12 11.19
C ARG A 218 -23.77 -1.43 11.89
N HIS A 219 -24.67 -2.21 11.31
CA HIS A 219 -25.18 -3.42 11.94
C HIS A 219 -24.43 -4.70 11.59
N LEU A 220 -23.37 -4.60 10.77
CA LEU A 220 -22.48 -5.74 10.59
C LEU A 220 -21.82 -6.05 11.94
N TYR A 221 -21.86 -7.32 12.32
CA TYR A 221 -21.16 -7.84 13.51
C TYR A 221 -21.70 -7.39 14.88
N ASP A 222 -22.93 -6.87 14.99
CA ASP A 222 -23.50 -6.43 16.27
C ASP A 222 -23.48 -7.53 17.35
N VAL A 223 -23.71 -8.79 16.95
CA VAL A 223 -23.78 -9.95 17.85
C VAL A 223 -22.56 -10.89 17.71
N VAL A 224 -21.51 -10.45 17.01
CA VAL A 224 -20.33 -11.28 16.76
C VAL A 224 -19.29 -11.07 17.86
N THR A 225 -18.77 -12.18 18.38
CA THR A 225 -17.51 -12.21 19.16
C THR A 225 -16.42 -12.74 18.25
N PHE A 226 -15.40 -11.94 18.02
CA PHE A 226 -14.30 -12.26 17.12
C PHE A 226 -13.29 -13.19 17.79
N THR A 227 -12.74 -14.11 17.00
CA THR A 227 -11.61 -14.95 17.41
C THR A 227 -10.40 -14.09 17.74
N GLU A 228 -9.81 -14.30 18.90
CA GLU A 228 -8.63 -13.57 19.38
C GLU A 228 -7.34 -14.19 18.80
N PRO A 229 -6.35 -13.37 18.41
CA PRO A 229 -5.03 -13.90 18.06
C PRO A 229 -4.36 -14.53 19.28
N GLU A 230 -3.57 -15.59 19.07
CA GLU A 230 -2.94 -16.36 20.14
C GLU A 230 -2.00 -15.52 21.03
N ASN A 231 -1.43 -14.46 20.42
CA ASN A 231 -0.53 -13.52 21.09
C ASN A 231 -1.18 -12.20 21.49
N LEU A 232 -2.52 -12.14 21.55
CA LEU A 232 -3.24 -10.96 22.08
C LEU A 232 -2.75 -10.56 23.47
N LEU A 233 -2.43 -11.54 24.32
CA LEU A 233 -2.00 -11.33 25.69
C LEU A 233 -0.46 -11.29 25.85
N ASP A 234 0.24 -10.97 24.77
CA ASP A 234 1.66 -10.63 24.85
C ASP A 234 1.84 -9.31 25.61
N TRP A 235 2.69 -9.32 26.64
CA TRP A 235 2.96 -8.18 27.52
C TRP A 235 4.36 -7.60 27.35
N GLY A 236 5.06 -7.97 26.29
CA GLY A 236 6.35 -7.42 25.97
C GLY A 236 7.54 -8.30 26.37
N PRO A 237 8.67 -7.70 26.78
CA PRO A 237 9.92 -8.42 27.00
C PRO A 237 9.81 -9.65 27.94
N GLU A 238 8.88 -9.60 28.90
CA GLU A 238 8.66 -10.70 29.85
C GLU A 238 7.99 -11.93 29.24
N THR A 239 7.28 -11.78 28.13
CA THR A 239 6.49 -12.86 27.51
C THR A 239 7.15 -13.47 26.29
N ASN A 240 7.78 -12.65 25.43
CA ASN A 240 8.35 -13.12 24.16
C ASN A 240 9.81 -12.72 23.92
N GLY A 241 10.45 -12.02 24.86
CA GLY A 241 11.83 -11.56 24.72
C GLY A 241 12.01 -10.38 23.77
N ARG A 242 10.92 -9.72 23.38
CA ARG A 242 10.94 -8.52 22.57
C ARG A 242 11.71 -7.39 23.26
N THR A 243 12.46 -6.60 22.49
CA THR A 243 13.37 -5.58 23.02
C THR A 243 12.78 -4.18 23.08
N PHE A 244 11.50 -4.01 22.74
CA PHE A 244 10.76 -2.73 22.78
C PHE A 244 9.32 -2.94 23.28
N ASP A 245 8.66 -1.86 23.73
CA ASP A 245 7.33 -1.95 24.31
C ASP A 245 6.22 -2.12 23.26
N GLY A 246 6.36 -1.48 22.08
CA GLY A 246 5.33 -1.45 21.04
C GLY A 246 4.17 -0.49 21.35
N GLN A 247 3.14 -0.52 20.52
CA GLN A 247 1.95 0.34 20.67
C GLN A 247 0.74 -0.51 21.12
N PRO A 248 0.46 -0.57 22.43
CA PRO A 248 -0.52 -1.51 22.96
C PRO A 248 -1.95 -1.06 22.75
N LEU A 249 -2.87 -2.01 22.67
CA LEU A 249 -4.32 -1.78 22.55
C LEU A 249 -4.89 -0.90 23.68
N GLU A 250 -4.26 -0.86 24.85
CA GLU A 250 -4.64 0.02 25.95
C GLU A 250 -4.55 1.50 25.59
N GLU A 251 -3.71 1.86 24.63
CA GLU A 251 -3.65 3.22 24.09
C GLU A 251 -4.93 3.55 23.31
N MET A 252 -5.50 2.60 22.56
CA MET A 252 -6.81 2.79 21.91
C MET A 252 -7.92 2.99 22.93
N VAL A 253 -7.90 2.24 24.04
CA VAL A 253 -8.86 2.44 25.14
C VAL A 253 -8.78 3.89 25.64
N ARG A 254 -7.58 4.40 25.92
CA ARG A 254 -7.37 5.78 26.36
C ARG A 254 -7.92 6.80 25.33
N ARG A 255 -7.70 6.56 24.04
CA ARG A 255 -8.22 7.42 22.95
C ARG A 255 -9.74 7.45 22.94
N TRP A 256 -10.37 6.28 22.97
CA TRP A 256 -11.84 6.15 22.96
C TRP A 256 -12.49 6.73 24.22
N GLU A 257 -11.91 6.51 25.40
CA GLU A 257 -12.41 7.11 26.65
C GLU A 257 -12.27 8.63 26.65
N THR A 258 -11.16 9.16 26.14
CA THR A 258 -10.97 10.61 25.97
C THR A 258 -11.99 11.19 25.01
N ALA A 259 -12.17 10.58 23.84
CA ALA A 259 -13.15 11.02 22.84
C ALA A 259 -14.60 10.81 23.30
N SER A 260 -14.86 9.84 24.18
CA SER A 260 -16.18 9.64 24.79
C SER A 260 -16.53 10.74 25.80
N ALA A 261 -15.55 11.23 26.54
CA ALA A 261 -15.73 12.31 27.49
C ALA A 261 -15.86 13.69 26.78
N ASP A 262 -15.12 13.90 25.70
CA ASP A 262 -15.12 15.13 24.92
C ASP A 262 -14.67 14.83 23.48
N PRO A 263 -15.60 14.71 22.51
CA PRO A 263 -15.28 14.38 21.12
C PRO A 263 -14.33 15.36 20.43
N ASP A 264 -14.26 16.62 20.91
CA ASP A 264 -13.42 17.66 20.30
C ASP A 264 -11.98 17.66 20.85
N LYS A 265 -11.69 16.85 21.87
CA LYS A 265 -10.33 16.67 22.44
C LYS A 265 -9.41 15.76 21.63
N TRP A 266 -9.93 15.07 20.63
CA TRP A 266 -9.13 14.17 19.80
C TRP A 266 -9.09 14.67 18.35
N TRP A 267 -8.03 14.35 17.64
CA TRP A 267 -7.82 14.76 16.25
C TRP A 267 -8.81 14.15 15.25
N CYS A 268 -9.55 13.11 15.66
CA CYS A 268 -10.55 12.44 14.82
C CYS A 268 -11.76 12.01 15.66
N ARG A 269 -12.88 11.76 14.98
CA ARG A 269 -14.11 11.25 15.60
C ARG A 269 -14.21 9.75 15.37
N TYR A 270 -14.20 8.99 16.46
CA TYR A 270 -14.42 7.55 16.40
C TYR A 270 -15.90 7.20 16.27
N PRO A 271 -16.22 6.10 15.53
CA PRO A 271 -17.57 5.56 15.52
C PRO A 271 -17.90 4.84 16.83
N GLU A 272 -19.19 4.59 17.07
CA GLU A 272 -19.70 3.74 18.16
C GLU A 272 -19.17 4.15 19.54
N LEU A 273 -19.19 5.43 19.86
CA LEU A 273 -18.97 5.96 21.19
C LEU A 273 -20.32 6.20 21.91
N PRO A 274 -20.38 6.20 23.25
CA PRO A 274 -19.25 6.11 24.18
C PRO A 274 -18.68 4.69 24.35
N PHE A 275 -17.39 4.61 24.65
CA PHE A 275 -16.70 3.40 25.07
C PHE A 275 -16.06 3.61 26.44
N SER A 276 -16.12 2.59 27.30
CA SER A 276 -15.45 2.60 28.59
C SER A 276 -14.98 1.21 28.97
N ALA A 277 -13.75 1.13 29.44
CA ALA A 277 -13.17 -0.05 30.07
C ALA A 277 -12.95 0.13 31.60
N LYS A 278 -13.64 1.13 32.18
CA LYS A 278 -13.56 1.42 33.62
C LYS A 278 -14.00 0.21 34.45
N GLY A 279 -13.19 -0.15 35.43
CA GLY A 279 -13.44 -1.30 36.31
C GLY A 279 -13.01 -2.66 35.74
N LEU A 280 -12.58 -2.73 34.48
CA LEU A 280 -12.03 -3.96 33.93
C LEU A 280 -10.57 -4.17 34.35
N GLY A 281 -10.23 -5.43 34.71
CA GLY A 281 -8.83 -5.84 34.89
C GLY A 281 -8.06 -5.84 33.56
N LYS A 282 -6.72 -5.91 33.64
CA LYS A 282 -5.79 -5.77 32.50
C LYS A 282 -6.17 -6.66 31.30
N VAL A 283 -6.43 -7.94 31.54
CA VAL A 283 -6.80 -8.91 30.49
C VAL A 283 -8.16 -8.54 29.87
N ALA A 284 -9.18 -8.32 30.68
CA ALA A 284 -10.52 -7.99 30.18
C ALA A 284 -10.56 -6.67 29.41
N LYS A 285 -9.74 -5.68 29.83
CA LYS A 285 -9.58 -4.41 29.13
C LYS A 285 -9.02 -4.62 27.71
N ARG A 286 -7.94 -5.39 27.57
CA ARG A 286 -7.31 -5.68 26.27
C ARG A 286 -8.25 -6.44 25.34
N LYS A 287 -8.99 -7.44 25.87
CA LYS A 287 -10.00 -8.17 25.10
C LYS A 287 -11.14 -7.27 24.63
N ALA A 288 -11.65 -6.40 25.49
CA ALA A 288 -12.69 -5.44 25.12
C ALA A 288 -12.20 -4.46 24.04
N ALA A 289 -10.96 -3.99 24.14
CA ALA A 289 -10.33 -3.15 23.12
C ALA A 289 -10.22 -3.88 21.78
N TYR A 290 -9.75 -5.12 21.79
CA TYR A 290 -9.68 -5.97 20.60
C TYR A 290 -11.04 -6.12 19.92
N GLN A 291 -12.08 -6.51 20.66
CA GLN A 291 -13.41 -6.71 20.11
C GLN A 291 -13.99 -5.45 19.46
N LYS A 292 -13.76 -4.27 20.06
CA LYS A 292 -14.17 -3.00 19.45
C LYS A 292 -13.35 -2.66 18.21
N LEU A 293 -12.03 -2.78 18.30
CA LEU A 293 -11.13 -2.47 17.17
C LEU A 293 -11.49 -3.30 15.94
N ILE A 294 -11.62 -4.63 16.10
CA ILE A 294 -11.92 -5.53 14.99
C ILE A 294 -13.28 -5.25 14.38
N ARG A 295 -14.30 -4.98 15.21
CA ARG A 295 -15.64 -4.66 14.72
C ARG A 295 -15.65 -3.41 13.85
N ASP A 296 -15.06 -2.34 14.33
CA ASP A 296 -15.01 -1.07 13.60
C ASP A 296 -14.15 -1.20 12.34
N TYR A 297 -12.99 -1.85 12.45
CA TYR A 297 -12.09 -2.08 11.34
C TYR A 297 -12.72 -2.92 10.22
N LEU A 298 -13.39 -4.04 10.55
CA LEU A 298 -14.05 -4.88 9.56
C LEU A 298 -15.25 -4.20 8.90
N ARG A 299 -15.99 -3.35 9.61
CA ARG A 299 -17.04 -2.49 9.01
C ARG A 299 -16.45 -1.51 8.01
N CYS A 300 -15.32 -0.92 8.37
CA CYS A 300 -14.58 -0.03 7.47
C CYS A 300 -14.04 -0.79 6.25
N ALA A 301 -13.45 -1.96 6.45
CA ALA A 301 -12.94 -2.84 5.38
C ALA A 301 -14.04 -3.30 4.42
N ALA A 302 -15.22 -3.67 4.93
CA ALA A 302 -16.37 -4.03 4.11
C ALA A 302 -16.78 -2.91 3.14
N THR A 303 -16.61 -1.65 3.55
CA THR A 303 -16.86 -0.50 2.68
C THR A 303 -15.89 -0.44 1.49
N VAL A 304 -14.64 -0.88 1.69
CA VAL A 304 -13.64 -0.96 0.61
C VAL A 304 -14.04 -2.03 -0.39
N ASP A 305 -14.41 -3.23 0.07
CA ASP A 305 -14.85 -4.31 -0.82
C ASP A 305 -16.08 -3.93 -1.65
N ASP A 306 -17.08 -3.30 -1.02
CA ASP A 306 -18.27 -2.78 -1.70
C ASP A 306 -17.92 -1.80 -2.83
N ASN A 307 -16.95 -0.93 -2.61
CA ASN A 307 -16.51 0.04 -3.64
C ASN A 307 -15.58 -0.57 -4.69
N ILE A 308 -14.81 -1.61 -4.37
CA ILE A 308 -14.12 -2.42 -5.38
C ILE A 308 -15.15 -3.01 -6.35
N GLY A 309 -16.28 -3.54 -5.83
CA GLY A 309 -17.37 -4.04 -6.67
C GLY A 309 -17.87 -3.00 -7.68
N LYS A 310 -18.18 -1.79 -7.22
CA LYS A 310 -18.64 -0.69 -8.11
C LYS A 310 -17.61 -0.34 -9.19
N LEU A 311 -16.30 -0.34 -8.83
CA LEU A 311 -15.23 -0.08 -9.79
C LEU A 311 -15.13 -1.18 -10.84
N LEU A 312 -15.23 -2.45 -10.46
CA LEU A 312 -15.21 -3.58 -11.39
C LEU A 312 -16.44 -3.58 -12.32
N ASP A 313 -17.62 -3.36 -11.76
CA ASP A 313 -18.87 -3.27 -12.52
C ASP A 313 -18.81 -2.13 -13.55
N ALA A 314 -18.18 -1.00 -13.21
CA ALA A 314 -17.98 0.09 -14.16
C ALA A 314 -17.06 -0.29 -15.33
N LEU A 315 -16.03 -1.10 -15.12
CA LEU A 315 -15.16 -1.61 -16.20
C LEU A 315 -15.94 -2.57 -17.12
N ASP A 316 -16.80 -3.42 -16.53
CA ASP A 316 -17.67 -4.34 -17.27
C ASP A 316 -18.69 -3.56 -18.12
N GLU A 317 -19.37 -2.56 -17.54
CA GLU A 317 -20.31 -1.67 -18.24
C GLU A 317 -19.65 -0.89 -19.39
N MET A 318 -18.40 -0.49 -19.23
CA MET A 318 -17.62 0.19 -20.27
C MET A 318 -17.13 -0.75 -21.38
N GLY A 319 -17.18 -2.06 -21.17
CA GLY A 319 -16.68 -3.09 -22.09
C GLY A 319 -15.16 -3.10 -22.21
N ILE A 320 -14.43 -2.74 -21.15
CA ILE A 320 -12.96 -2.63 -21.15
C ILE A 320 -12.28 -3.52 -20.12
N ALA A 321 -13.03 -4.34 -19.39
CA ALA A 321 -12.53 -5.16 -18.30
C ALA A 321 -11.38 -6.09 -18.74
N ASP A 322 -11.46 -6.69 -19.93
CA ASP A 322 -10.46 -7.61 -20.47
C ASP A 322 -9.14 -6.91 -20.86
N ASN A 323 -9.20 -5.61 -21.19
CA ASN A 323 -8.00 -4.81 -21.49
C ASN A 323 -7.66 -3.82 -20.37
N THR A 324 -7.98 -4.18 -19.13
CA THR A 324 -7.65 -3.37 -17.95
C THR A 324 -6.91 -4.19 -16.92
N ILE A 325 -5.72 -3.73 -16.54
CA ILE A 325 -5.00 -4.23 -15.38
C ILE A 325 -5.67 -3.63 -14.14
N VAL A 326 -6.20 -4.47 -13.27
CA VAL A 326 -6.75 -4.05 -11.98
C VAL A 326 -5.82 -4.52 -10.88
N VAL A 327 -5.30 -3.58 -10.10
CA VAL A 327 -4.46 -3.84 -8.92
C VAL A 327 -5.20 -3.37 -7.68
N TYR A 328 -5.26 -4.22 -6.66
CA TYR A 328 -5.58 -3.82 -5.31
C TYR A 328 -4.36 -4.02 -4.40
N VAL A 329 -4.03 -2.99 -3.63
CA VAL A 329 -2.90 -3.02 -2.69
C VAL A 329 -3.19 -2.08 -1.50
N ALA A 330 -2.50 -2.30 -0.37
CA ALA A 330 -2.41 -1.31 0.71
C ALA A 330 -1.00 -0.70 0.75
N ASP A 331 -0.83 0.43 1.42
CA ASP A 331 0.48 1.07 1.56
C ASP A 331 1.40 0.34 2.57
N GLN A 332 0.85 -0.38 3.55
CA GLN A 332 1.54 -1.31 4.45
C GLN A 332 0.53 -2.27 5.09
N GLY A 333 1.02 -3.18 5.93
CA GLY A 333 0.19 -3.99 6.82
C GLY A 333 -0.24 -3.21 8.07
N TYR A 334 -0.87 -3.93 9.01
CA TYR A 334 -1.41 -3.33 10.24
C TYR A 334 -1.60 -4.40 11.32
N PHE A 335 -1.29 -4.09 12.58
CA PHE A 335 -1.59 -4.95 13.71
C PHE A 335 -3.06 -4.83 14.11
N LEU A 336 -3.70 -5.97 14.25
CA LEU A 336 -5.08 -6.07 14.71
C LEU A 336 -5.18 -6.90 16.00
N GLY A 337 -4.34 -6.59 16.97
CA GLY A 337 -4.30 -7.26 18.26
C GLY A 337 -3.16 -8.25 18.44
N GLU A 338 -2.47 -8.63 17.37
CA GLU A 338 -1.26 -9.45 17.47
C GLU A 338 -0.23 -8.73 18.35
N HIS A 339 0.48 -9.47 19.18
CA HIS A 339 1.40 -8.93 20.19
C HIS A 339 0.75 -7.94 21.17
N GLY A 340 -0.59 -7.91 21.24
CA GLY A 340 -1.33 -6.91 21.98
C GLY A 340 -1.27 -5.51 21.37
N PHE A 341 -0.88 -5.38 20.11
CA PHE A 341 -0.67 -4.11 19.41
C PHE A 341 -1.84 -3.69 18.52
N PHE A 342 -1.82 -2.44 18.15
CA PHE A 342 -2.46 -1.85 17.00
C PHE A 342 -1.44 -0.96 16.27
N ASP A 343 -1.81 -0.35 15.12
CA ASP A 343 -0.91 0.48 14.32
C ASP A 343 0.05 -0.37 13.44
N LYS A 344 1.17 0.17 13.02
CA LYS A 344 2.13 -0.39 12.07
C LYS A 344 3.57 -0.06 12.52
N ARG A 345 4.52 0.11 11.62
CA ARG A 345 5.89 0.62 11.78
C ARG A 345 6.92 -0.45 12.09
N MET A 346 6.65 -1.36 13.04
CA MET A 346 7.61 -2.39 13.42
C MET A 346 7.72 -3.48 12.35
N TYR A 347 8.91 -4.05 12.16
CA TYR A 347 9.17 -5.01 11.08
C TYR A 347 8.68 -6.43 11.40
N TYR A 348 7.44 -6.54 11.87
CA TYR A 348 6.72 -7.81 11.99
C TYR A 348 5.91 -8.10 10.74
N GLU A 349 5.59 -9.37 10.50
CA GLU A 349 4.84 -9.77 9.29
C GLU A 349 3.53 -8.99 9.16
N GLU A 350 2.82 -8.75 10.28
CA GLU A 350 1.53 -8.04 10.29
C GLU A 350 1.63 -6.61 9.79
N ALA A 351 2.70 -5.91 10.11
CA ALA A 351 2.89 -4.50 9.74
C ALA A 351 3.62 -4.30 8.42
N ALA A 352 4.56 -5.20 8.08
CA ALA A 352 5.38 -5.05 6.87
C ALA A 352 4.76 -5.70 5.64
N ARG A 353 3.98 -6.80 5.81
CA ARG A 353 3.33 -7.52 4.71
C ARG A 353 2.04 -6.81 4.31
N MET A 354 1.96 -6.46 3.04
CA MET A 354 0.82 -5.77 2.43
C MET A 354 -0.02 -6.75 1.61
N PRO A 355 -1.36 -6.59 1.54
CA PRO A 355 -2.14 -7.28 0.54
C PRO A 355 -1.76 -6.78 -0.85
N PHE A 356 -1.70 -7.68 -1.82
CA PHE A 356 -1.55 -7.34 -3.23
C PHE A 356 -2.29 -8.38 -4.07
N VAL A 357 -3.29 -7.93 -4.81
CA VAL A 357 -4.07 -8.75 -5.72
C VAL A 357 -4.10 -8.07 -7.08
N ILE A 358 -3.87 -8.80 -8.15
CA ILE A 358 -3.82 -8.26 -9.51
C ILE A 358 -4.59 -9.13 -10.48
N ARG A 359 -5.31 -8.50 -11.42
CA ARG A 359 -5.99 -9.16 -12.53
C ARG A 359 -5.60 -8.50 -13.85
N TYR A 360 -5.29 -9.31 -14.86
CA TYR A 360 -5.20 -8.89 -16.25
C TYR A 360 -5.61 -10.08 -17.12
N PRO A 361 -6.89 -10.19 -17.52
CA PRO A 361 -7.43 -11.32 -18.25
C PRO A 361 -6.62 -11.64 -19.52
N GLY A 362 -6.41 -12.94 -19.78
CA GLY A 362 -5.61 -13.40 -20.94
C GLY A 362 -4.10 -13.22 -20.81
N HIS A 363 -3.59 -12.48 -19.82
CA HIS A 363 -2.17 -12.22 -19.59
C HIS A 363 -1.65 -12.80 -18.26
N ILE A 364 -2.43 -12.70 -17.19
CA ILE A 364 -2.10 -13.32 -15.90
C ILE A 364 -3.02 -14.53 -15.71
N PRO A 365 -2.46 -15.73 -15.45
CA PRO A 365 -3.26 -16.92 -15.19
C PRO A 365 -4.22 -16.74 -14.02
N ALA A 366 -5.48 -17.14 -14.21
CA ALA A 366 -6.52 -17.06 -13.19
C ALA A 366 -6.20 -17.95 -11.97
N GLY A 367 -6.45 -17.43 -10.77
CA GLY A 367 -6.26 -18.13 -9.51
C GLY A 367 -4.79 -18.36 -9.11
N LYS A 368 -3.84 -17.64 -9.71
CA LYS A 368 -2.41 -17.79 -9.41
C LYS A 368 -2.07 -17.32 -7.99
N ARG A 369 -1.22 -18.10 -7.30
CA ARG A 369 -0.59 -17.71 -6.02
C ARG A 369 0.89 -17.49 -6.22
N VAL A 370 1.40 -16.33 -5.80
CA VAL A 370 2.81 -15.94 -5.89
C VAL A 370 3.40 -15.91 -4.49
N LYS A 371 4.43 -16.74 -4.25
CA LYS A 371 5.13 -16.85 -2.97
C LYS A 371 6.48 -16.16 -2.95
N ASP A 372 6.90 -15.62 -4.09
CA ASP A 372 8.16 -14.90 -4.22
C ASP A 372 8.12 -13.60 -3.39
N LEU A 373 9.29 -13.18 -2.93
CA LEU A 373 9.45 -11.94 -2.18
C LEU A 373 9.32 -10.74 -3.13
N ILE A 374 8.24 -9.99 -2.98
CA ILE A 374 7.95 -8.77 -3.76
C ILE A 374 7.98 -7.57 -2.81
N LEU A 375 8.47 -6.44 -3.31
CA LEU A 375 8.54 -5.19 -2.56
C LEU A 375 7.69 -4.10 -3.21
N ASN A 376 7.22 -3.15 -2.42
CA ASN A 376 6.46 -2.00 -2.94
C ASN A 376 7.26 -1.13 -3.93
N VAL A 377 8.58 -1.15 -3.90
CA VAL A 377 9.44 -0.50 -4.91
C VAL A 377 9.39 -1.17 -6.29
N ASP A 378 8.91 -2.43 -6.37
CA ASP A 378 8.81 -3.19 -7.63
C ASP A 378 7.58 -2.79 -8.47
N PHE A 379 6.60 -2.12 -7.87
CA PHE A 379 5.31 -1.85 -8.53
C PHE A 379 5.45 -0.94 -9.74
N ALA A 380 6.22 0.14 -9.60
CA ALA A 380 6.45 1.08 -10.69
C ALA A 380 7.03 0.39 -11.93
N SER A 381 8.10 -0.39 -11.74
CA SER A 381 8.75 -1.16 -12.82
C SER A 381 7.81 -2.20 -13.43
N THR A 382 6.96 -2.85 -12.62
CA THR A 382 6.05 -3.90 -13.09
C THR A 382 4.89 -3.32 -13.92
N LEU A 383 4.27 -2.23 -13.45
CA LEU A 383 3.19 -1.57 -14.19
C LEU A 383 3.71 -1.01 -15.51
N SER A 384 4.90 -0.40 -15.49
CA SER A 384 5.56 0.11 -16.69
C SER A 384 5.84 -1.00 -17.71
N ASP A 385 6.34 -2.16 -17.26
CA ASP A 385 6.63 -3.32 -18.11
C ASP A 385 5.36 -3.93 -18.75
N PHE A 386 4.26 -4.02 -18.00
CA PHE A 386 2.99 -4.45 -18.59
C PHE A 386 2.46 -3.49 -19.66
N ALA A 387 2.64 -2.22 -19.46
CA ALA A 387 2.15 -1.15 -20.34
C ALA A 387 3.09 -0.83 -21.52
N GLY A 388 4.28 -1.42 -21.56
CA GLY A 388 5.32 -1.05 -22.52
C GLY A 388 5.79 0.40 -22.37
N VAL A 389 5.80 0.93 -21.14
CA VAL A 389 6.23 2.26 -20.75
C VAL A 389 7.57 2.15 -20.03
N GLU A 390 8.42 3.15 -20.14
CA GLU A 390 9.68 3.17 -19.38
C GLU A 390 9.43 3.25 -17.88
N ALA A 391 10.21 2.52 -17.10
CA ALA A 391 10.19 2.65 -15.65
C ALA A 391 10.75 4.02 -15.22
N PRO A 392 10.36 4.55 -14.05
CA PRO A 392 10.92 5.81 -13.55
C PRO A 392 12.44 5.76 -13.51
N GLU A 393 13.11 6.82 -13.98
CA GLU A 393 14.57 6.91 -13.95
C GLU A 393 15.07 6.67 -12.52
N GLY A 394 16.07 5.80 -12.38
CA GLY A 394 16.66 5.43 -11.08
C GLY A 394 15.77 4.59 -10.17
N ALA A 395 14.70 3.98 -10.68
CA ALA A 395 13.94 3.00 -9.93
C ALA A 395 14.84 1.83 -9.50
N GLN A 396 14.72 1.42 -8.23
CA GLN A 396 15.51 0.34 -7.62
C GLN A 396 14.77 -0.99 -7.61
N GLY A 397 13.44 -0.93 -7.84
CA GLY A 397 12.59 -2.11 -7.93
C GLY A 397 12.72 -2.84 -9.24
N ARG A 398 12.42 -4.15 -9.24
CA ARG A 398 12.45 -5.05 -10.40
C ARG A 398 11.04 -5.39 -10.84
N SER A 399 10.82 -5.47 -12.16
CA SER A 399 9.55 -5.99 -12.68
C SER A 399 9.35 -7.46 -12.29
N PHE A 400 8.21 -7.75 -11.64
CA PHE A 400 7.77 -9.12 -11.35
C PHE A 400 6.72 -9.62 -12.36
N LYS A 401 6.54 -8.94 -13.49
CA LYS A 401 5.69 -9.41 -14.59
C LYS A 401 6.05 -10.85 -15.02
N PRO A 402 7.33 -11.26 -15.17
CA PRO A 402 7.66 -12.64 -15.50
C PRO A 402 7.11 -13.65 -14.48
N ILE A 403 7.11 -13.32 -13.18
CA ILE A 403 6.55 -14.16 -12.13
C ILE A 403 5.03 -14.27 -12.27
N LEU A 404 4.36 -13.17 -12.61
CA LEU A 404 2.90 -13.16 -12.80
C LEU A 404 2.46 -13.95 -14.04
N THR A 405 3.20 -13.86 -15.14
CA THR A 405 2.81 -14.42 -16.44
C THR A 405 3.45 -15.79 -16.77
N GLY A 406 4.45 -16.18 -16.00
CA GLY A 406 5.22 -17.41 -16.26
C GLY A 406 5.90 -17.93 -15.00
N ASP A 407 7.20 -18.09 -15.07
CA ASP A 407 8.03 -18.64 -14.00
C ASP A 407 8.87 -17.56 -13.33
N THR A 408 9.27 -17.84 -12.09
CA THR A 408 10.19 -17.00 -11.33
C THR A 408 11.58 -17.01 -11.98
N PRO A 409 12.16 -15.84 -12.32
CA PRO A 409 13.54 -15.76 -12.79
C PRO A 409 14.52 -16.37 -11.79
N LYS A 410 15.52 -17.12 -12.28
CA LYS A 410 16.51 -17.81 -11.42
C LYS A 410 17.30 -16.87 -10.50
N ASP A 411 17.48 -15.64 -10.94
CA ASP A 411 18.17 -14.56 -10.22
C ASP A 411 17.23 -13.70 -9.38
N TRP A 412 15.98 -14.13 -9.17
CA TRP A 412 15.07 -13.38 -8.31
C TRP A 412 15.58 -13.34 -6.86
N ARG A 413 15.29 -12.25 -6.17
CA ARG A 413 15.75 -12.03 -4.79
C ARG A 413 15.30 -13.13 -3.85
N LYS A 414 16.17 -13.49 -2.91
CA LYS A 414 15.91 -14.46 -1.85
C LYS A 414 15.82 -13.83 -0.46
N SER A 415 16.10 -12.53 -0.38
CA SER A 415 16.03 -11.73 0.84
C SER A 415 15.64 -10.31 0.52
N ILE A 416 15.05 -9.63 1.49
CA ILE A 416 14.57 -8.26 1.39
C ILE A 416 15.14 -7.40 2.52
N TYR A 417 15.36 -6.12 2.21
CA TYR A 417 15.82 -5.07 3.12
C TYR A 417 14.66 -4.19 3.52
N TYR A 418 14.58 -3.88 4.83
CA TYR A 418 13.59 -3.00 5.42
C TYR A 418 14.27 -1.96 6.31
N ARG A 419 13.71 -0.74 6.38
CA ARG A 419 14.16 0.24 7.34
C ARG A 419 13.02 1.18 7.75
N TYR A 420 12.80 1.29 9.08
CA TYR A 420 12.00 2.32 9.72
C TYR A 420 12.91 3.37 10.34
N TRP A 421 12.66 4.64 10.05
CA TRP A 421 13.62 5.71 10.32
C TRP A 421 13.33 6.52 11.59
N THR A 422 12.06 6.59 12.03
CA THR A 422 11.65 7.44 13.13
C THR A 422 11.98 6.79 14.47
N GLN A 423 12.84 7.43 15.28
CA GLN A 423 13.15 6.95 16.64
C GLN A 423 12.07 7.40 17.62
N HIS A 424 11.51 6.45 18.34
CA HIS A 424 10.52 6.68 19.38
C HIS A 424 10.66 5.61 20.47
N LYS A 425 10.39 5.96 21.73
CA LYS A 425 10.56 5.03 22.87
C LYS A 425 9.84 3.70 22.65
N ILE A 426 8.58 3.74 22.20
CA ILE A 426 7.77 2.53 22.00
C ILE A 426 7.80 1.98 20.57
N ARG A 427 8.37 2.70 19.63
CA ARG A 427 8.49 2.33 18.20
C ARG A 427 9.86 2.75 17.69
N PRO A 428 10.92 2.08 18.13
CA PRO A 428 12.29 2.49 17.85
C PRO A 428 12.63 2.32 16.36
N ALA A 429 13.52 3.19 15.90
CA ALA A 429 14.08 3.12 14.57
C ALA A 429 14.91 1.83 14.39
N HIS A 430 14.75 1.14 13.25
CA HIS A 430 15.39 -0.16 13.04
C HIS A 430 15.64 -0.47 11.57
N ILE A 431 16.56 -1.39 11.35
CA ILE A 431 16.87 -2.04 10.07
C ILE A 431 16.47 -3.50 10.18
N GLY A 432 15.97 -4.08 9.11
CA GLY A 432 15.64 -5.49 9.06
C GLY A 432 16.04 -6.18 7.76
N VAL A 433 16.28 -7.47 7.87
CA VAL A 433 16.44 -8.38 6.75
C VAL A 433 15.57 -9.61 6.96
N ARG A 434 14.92 -10.06 5.89
CA ARG A 434 14.08 -11.26 5.87
C ARG A 434 14.38 -12.08 4.62
N ASN A 435 14.46 -13.38 4.78
CA ASN A 435 14.39 -14.35 3.69
C ASN A 435 13.16 -15.26 3.86
N ASP A 436 13.05 -16.36 3.14
CA ASP A 436 11.88 -17.25 3.21
C ASP A 436 11.65 -17.87 4.59
N ARG A 437 12.70 -17.96 5.41
CA ARG A 437 12.62 -18.62 6.71
C ARG A 437 12.96 -17.74 7.90
N TYR A 438 13.91 -16.84 7.75
CA TYR A 438 14.48 -16.10 8.88
C TYR A 438 14.25 -14.61 8.76
N LYS A 439 14.05 -13.96 9.87
CA LYS A 439 14.00 -12.51 10.01
C LYS A 439 14.97 -12.06 11.10
N LEU A 440 15.74 -11.02 10.81
CA LEU A 440 16.63 -10.36 11.76
C LEU A 440 16.31 -8.87 11.78
N ILE A 441 16.13 -8.30 12.97
CA ILE A 441 15.83 -6.89 13.20
C ILE A 441 16.92 -6.28 14.07
N PHE A 442 17.46 -5.16 13.64
CA PHE A 442 18.44 -4.35 14.35
C PHE A 442 17.85 -3.02 14.76
N LEU A 443 17.54 -2.85 16.04
CA LEU A 443 17.08 -1.60 16.62
C LEU A 443 18.32 -0.79 17.04
N TYR A 444 18.63 0.25 16.27
CA TYR A 444 19.92 0.95 16.45
C TYR A 444 19.88 2.07 17.50
N GLY A 445 18.72 2.40 18.05
CA GLY A 445 18.56 3.21 19.26
C GLY A 445 18.88 4.70 19.15
N ASP A 446 18.98 5.25 17.94
CA ASP A 446 19.31 6.67 17.72
C ASP A 446 18.39 7.30 16.65
N LYS A 447 18.04 8.57 16.83
CA LYS A 447 17.19 9.31 15.88
C LYS A 447 17.91 9.73 14.58
N LEU A 448 19.22 9.70 14.53
CA LEU A 448 20.07 10.08 13.39
C LEU A 448 19.62 11.36 12.66
N ASN A 449 19.08 12.33 13.42
CA ASN A 449 18.52 13.60 12.94
C ASN A 449 17.21 13.46 12.11
N MET A 450 16.53 12.31 12.14
CA MET A 450 15.26 12.14 11.42
C MET A 450 14.15 12.98 12.03
N THR A 451 13.42 13.68 11.18
CA THR A 451 12.23 14.47 11.55
C THR A 451 11.14 13.59 12.16
N GLY A 452 10.32 14.14 13.05
CA GLY A 452 9.27 13.38 13.75
C GLY A 452 9.78 12.39 14.80
N SER A 453 11.11 12.29 15.01
CA SER A 453 11.71 11.45 16.05
C SER A 453 11.68 12.14 17.42
N GLU A 454 11.54 11.33 18.48
CA GLU A 454 11.73 11.80 19.85
C GLU A 454 13.21 12.02 20.15
N ASP A 455 13.50 12.87 21.11
CA ASP A 455 14.85 13.03 21.67
C ASP A 455 15.14 11.92 22.69
N TYR A 456 15.22 10.70 22.16
CA TYR A 456 15.40 9.49 22.93
C TYR A 456 16.48 8.61 22.29
N VAL A 457 17.44 8.19 23.10
CA VAL A 457 18.51 7.27 22.71
C VAL A 457 18.42 6.03 23.61
N SER A 458 18.58 4.86 23.04
CA SER A 458 18.68 3.60 23.77
C SER A 458 19.91 2.82 23.33
N ASP A 459 20.29 1.81 24.10
CA ASP A 459 21.27 0.85 23.60
C ASP A 459 20.72 0.10 22.40
N PRO A 460 21.56 -0.23 21.41
CA PRO A 460 21.16 -1.10 20.31
C PRO A 460 20.72 -2.47 20.80
N SER A 461 19.72 -3.03 20.13
CA SER A 461 19.22 -4.36 20.46
C SER A 461 18.85 -5.13 19.21
N TRP A 462 18.65 -6.43 19.37
CA TRP A 462 18.42 -7.34 18.27
C TRP A 462 17.24 -8.25 18.53
N GLU A 463 16.52 -8.56 17.44
CA GLU A 463 15.51 -9.60 17.44
C GLU A 463 15.72 -10.54 16.26
N PHE A 464 15.49 -11.83 16.48
CA PHE A 464 15.61 -12.86 15.46
C PHE A 464 14.45 -13.84 15.57
N TYR A 465 13.90 -14.19 14.41
CA TYR A 465 12.75 -15.09 14.29
C TYR A 465 12.97 -16.15 13.23
N ASP A 466 12.67 -17.42 13.55
CA ASP A 466 12.56 -18.53 12.59
C ASP A 466 11.10 -18.66 12.14
N LEU A 467 10.74 -17.98 11.07
CA LEU A 467 9.35 -17.88 10.57
C LEU A 467 8.73 -19.24 10.18
N GLN A 468 9.55 -20.28 10.00
CA GLN A 468 9.05 -21.63 9.74
C GLN A 468 8.60 -22.31 11.04
N LYS A 469 9.29 -22.07 12.16
CA LYS A 469 8.95 -22.61 13.46
C LYS A 469 7.99 -21.70 14.24
N ASP A 470 8.15 -20.40 14.06
CA ASP A 470 7.41 -19.33 14.72
C ASP A 470 6.92 -18.29 13.71
N PRO A 471 5.89 -18.61 12.90
CA PRO A 471 5.36 -17.71 11.86
C PRO A 471 4.65 -16.48 12.43
N LYS A 472 4.43 -16.45 13.75
CA LYS A 472 3.79 -15.33 14.46
C LYS A 472 4.76 -14.48 15.26
N GLU A 473 6.06 -14.76 15.14
CA GLU A 473 7.12 -13.99 15.78
C GLU A 473 6.92 -13.84 17.30
N ASN A 474 6.44 -14.93 17.93
CA ASN A 474 6.08 -14.96 19.35
C ASN A 474 7.28 -15.11 20.28
N HIS A 475 8.46 -15.47 19.75
CA HIS A 475 9.64 -15.73 20.54
C HIS A 475 10.90 -15.16 19.88
N ASN A 476 11.50 -14.13 20.53
CA ASN A 476 12.78 -13.60 20.09
C ASN A 476 13.90 -14.59 20.41
N ALA A 477 14.35 -15.32 19.41
CA ALA A 477 15.41 -16.33 19.54
C ALA A 477 16.83 -15.75 19.37
N TYR A 478 17.00 -14.42 19.42
CA TYR A 478 18.32 -13.81 19.34
C TYR A 478 19.15 -14.16 20.60
N GLY A 479 20.34 -14.73 20.37
CA GLY A 479 21.22 -15.20 21.45
C GLY A 479 21.08 -16.69 21.77
N GLU A 480 20.13 -17.40 21.16
CA GLU A 480 20.07 -18.85 21.26
C GLU A 480 21.19 -19.53 20.48
N LYS A 481 21.88 -20.48 21.14
CA LYS A 481 23.08 -21.13 20.60
C LYS A 481 22.84 -21.83 19.26
N GLU A 482 21.67 -22.41 19.07
CA GLU A 482 21.33 -23.12 17.82
C GLU A 482 21.28 -22.17 16.60
N TYR A 483 21.03 -20.87 16.81
CA TYR A 483 20.91 -19.87 15.75
C TYR A 483 22.15 -18.99 15.54
N GLU A 484 23.21 -19.12 16.36
CA GLU A 484 24.41 -18.27 16.25
C GLU A 484 24.99 -18.18 14.83
N SER A 485 25.05 -19.33 14.13
CA SER A 485 25.56 -19.37 12.75
C SER A 485 24.64 -18.66 11.77
N VAL A 486 23.33 -18.89 11.89
CA VAL A 486 22.31 -18.28 11.02
C VAL A 486 22.25 -16.78 11.24
N ILE A 487 22.26 -16.34 12.49
CA ILE A 487 22.26 -14.90 12.86
C ILE A 487 23.48 -14.19 12.24
N ARG A 488 24.66 -14.82 12.30
CA ARG A 488 25.88 -14.27 11.68
C ARG A 488 25.72 -14.10 10.15
N GLU A 489 25.15 -15.09 9.47
CA GLU A 489 24.89 -14.98 8.03
C GLU A 489 23.81 -13.93 7.72
N MET A 490 22.75 -13.84 8.53
CA MET A 490 21.73 -12.81 8.37
C MET A 490 22.28 -11.39 8.61
N LYS A 491 23.20 -11.20 9.54
CA LYS A 491 23.92 -9.93 9.73
C LYS A 491 24.72 -9.54 8.48
N LYS A 492 25.46 -10.49 7.87
CA LYS A 492 26.19 -10.25 6.62
C LYS A 492 25.23 -9.90 5.48
N GLU A 493 24.14 -10.64 5.36
CA GLU A 493 23.14 -10.39 4.32
C GLU A 493 22.47 -9.02 4.49
N MET A 494 22.14 -8.63 5.71
CA MET A 494 21.61 -7.29 6.01
C MET A 494 22.57 -6.19 5.53
N MET A 495 23.85 -6.31 5.81
CA MET A 495 24.87 -5.33 5.40
C MET A 495 25.13 -5.38 3.89
N ARG A 496 25.06 -6.56 3.27
CA ARG A 496 25.15 -6.70 1.81
C ARG A 496 23.99 -5.97 1.12
N LEU A 497 22.74 -6.24 1.55
CA LEU A 497 21.54 -5.58 1.01
C LEU A 497 21.57 -4.08 1.25
N ARG A 498 21.94 -3.65 2.45
CA ARG A 498 22.09 -2.23 2.80
C ARG A 498 23.02 -1.50 1.82
N LYS A 499 24.17 -2.12 1.50
CA LYS A 499 25.11 -1.59 0.50
C LYS A 499 24.52 -1.61 -0.90
N GLU A 500 23.85 -2.70 -1.29
CA GLU A 500 23.25 -2.86 -2.62
C GLU A 500 22.19 -1.81 -2.90
N VAL A 501 21.32 -1.51 -1.93
CA VAL A 501 20.29 -0.46 -2.09
C VAL A 501 20.83 0.96 -1.90
N GLY A 502 22.12 1.12 -1.52
CA GLY A 502 22.78 2.41 -1.35
C GLY A 502 22.40 3.14 -0.05
N ASP A 503 21.98 2.42 0.99
CA ASP A 503 21.71 3.04 2.29
C ASP A 503 22.99 3.27 3.08
N THR A 504 23.56 4.48 2.94
CA THR A 504 24.82 4.91 3.56
C THR A 504 24.63 5.80 4.78
N ASP A 505 23.39 6.05 5.23
CA ASP A 505 23.05 7.05 6.24
C ASP A 505 23.60 8.46 5.94
N ALA A 506 23.76 8.79 4.67
CA ALA A 506 24.42 10.02 4.23
C ALA A 506 25.79 10.25 4.91
N GLY A 507 26.50 9.17 5.27
CA GLY A 507 27.81 9.23 5.94
C GLY A 507 27.73 9.55 7.43
N SER A 508 26.62 9.32 8.11
CA SER A 508 26.47 9.58 9.55
C SER A 508 27.57 8.92 10.38
N ALA A 509 28.41 9.72 11.03
CA ALA A 509 29.44 9.24 11.94
C ALA A 509 28.84 8.49 13.15
N ARG A 510 27.65 8.89 13.61
CA ARG A 510 26.95 8.21 14.71
C ARG A 510 26.52 6.79 14.31
N MET A 511 25.91 6.63 13.15
CA MET A 511 25.55 5.30 12.65
C MET A 511 26.79 4.44 12.39
N ALA A 512 27.86 5.01 11.85
CA ALA A 512 29.13 4.31 11.68
C ALA A 512 29.70 3.77 13.00
N ALA A 513 29.64 4.55 14.08
CA ALA A 513 30.09 4.13 15.41
C ALA A 513 29.19 3.04 16.01
N ILE A 514 27.86 3.12 15.80
CA ILE A 514 26.90 2.08 16.23
C ILE A 514 27.22 0.76 15.50
N LEU A 515 27.38 0.80 14.16
CA LEU A 515 27.68 -0.40 13.36
C LEU A 515 29.02 -1.03 13.76
N GLU A 516 30.04 -0.22 14.07
CA GLU A 516 31.34 -0.72 14.54
C GLU A 516 31.24 -1.43 15.89
N ARG A 517 30.52 -0.83 16.85
CA ARG A 517 30.27 -1.43 18.16
C ARG A 517 29.58 -2.79 18.06
N GLU A 518 28.68 -2.93 17.11
CA GLU A 518 27.89 -4.15 16.87
C GLU A 518 28.60 -5.17 15.94
N GLY A 519 29.83 -4.89 15.50
CA GLY A 519 30.61 -5.78 14.63
C GLY A 519 30.02 -5.92 13.22
N LEU A 520 29.40 -4.86 12.71
CA LEU A 520 28.73 -4.81 11.40
C LEU A 520 29.53 -4.05 10.32
N LYS A 521 30.82 -3.81 10.54
CA LYS A 521 31.72 -3.20 9.53
C LYS A 521 32.35 -4.23 8.62
#